data_e7ac4782b0e115cf2f3864e5f986e269
#
_entry.id   e7ac4782b0e115cf2f3864e5f986e269
#
_cell.length_a   1.000
_cell.length_b   1.000
_cell.length_c   1.000
_cell.angle_alpha   90.00
_cell.angle_beta   90.00
_cell.angle_gamma   90.00
#
_symmetry.space_group_name_H-M   'P 1'
#
loop_
_entity.id
_entity.type
_entity.pdbx_description
1 polymer ?
#
loop_
_entity_poly.entity_id
_entity_poly.type
_entity_poly.pdbx_seq_one_letter_code
_entity_poly.pdbx_strand_id
1 'polypeptide(L)'
;MKMVFDTNIFISAFVVRGSLGERAFLLAQQKRFDLCTSVSILTETARNLRGKFNQADEDITGALKLISRASTVYKPSVRVDVLADAPDNRILECALAAGAYLIVTGDRHLLKLKKYQDTPIIRLADLLRMFPSESG
;
A
#
# COMPACT_ATOMS: atom_id res chain seq x y z
N MET A 1 -6.69 4.00 13.02
CA MET A 1 -7.32 3.35 11.86
C MET A 1 -6.23 2.72 11.00
N LYS A 2 -6.30 1.43 10.81
CA LYS A 2 -5.27 0.66 10.09
C LYS A 2 -5.62 0.53 8.61
N MET A 3 -4.66 0.81 7.74
CA MET A 3 -4.83 0.74 6.29
C MET A 3 -3.69 -0.01 5.64
N VAL A 4 -4.00 -0.83 4.63
CA VAL A 4 -3.01 -1.50 3.80
C VAL A 4 -2.99 -0.82 2.43
N PHE A 5 -1.80 -0.45 1.98
CA PHE A 5 -1.59 0.11 0.64
C PHE A 5 -1.13 -0.99 -0.31
N ASP A 6 -1.72 -1.04 -1.50
CA ASP A 6 -1.22 -1.83 -2.60
C ASP A 6 0.17 -1.32 -3.02
N THR A 7 0.98 -2.22 -3.54
CA THR A 7 2.33 -1.94 -4.05
C THR A 7 2.35 -0.72 -4.99
N ASN A 8 1.36 -0.58 -5.87
CA ASN A 8 1.34 0.50 -6.85
C ASN A 8 1.22 1.89 -6.22
N ILE A 9 0.66 1.99 -5.02
CA ILE A 9 0.61 3.27 -4.31
C ILE A 9 2.01 3.68 -3.89
N PHE A 10 2.80 2.75 -3.37
CA PHE A 10 4.20 3.01 -3.03
C PHE A 10 5.02 3.36 -4.27
N ILE A 11 4.83 2.63 -5.36
CA ILE A 11 5.52 2.92 -6.62
C ILE A 11 5.23 4.37 -7.05
N SER A 12 3.96 4.74 -7.09
CA SER A 12 3.54 6.08 -7.46
C SER A 12 4.16 7.14 -6.53
N ALA A 13 4.20 6.86 -5.23
CA ALA A 13 4.75 7.78 -4.24
C ALA A 13 6.23 8.08 -4.48
N PHE A 14 7.01 7.09 -4.89
CA PHE A 14 8.46 7.24 -5.03
C PHE A 14 8.93 7.52 -6.47
N VAL A 15 8.10 7.27 -7.46
CA VAL A 15 8.47 7.46 -8.86
C VAL A 15 7.87 8.74 -9.45
N VAL A 16 6.65 9.10 -9.04
CA VAL A 16 5.93 10.24 -9.62
C VAL A 16 5.75 11.34 -8.58
N ARG A 17 6.55 12.39 -8.70
CA ARG A 17 6.47 13.55 -7.81
C ARG A 17 5.12 14.25 -7.99
N GLY A 18 4.48 14.62 -6.86
CA GLY A 18 3.19 15.29 -6.87
C GLY A 18 2.01 14.38 -7.10
N SER A 19 2.23 13.07 -7.14
CA SER A 19 1.15 12.10 -7.36
C SER A 19 0.22 11.98 -6.15
N LEU A 20 -0.95 11.42 -6.37
CA LEU A 20 -1.88 11.12 -5.28
C LEU A 20 -1.26 10.10 -4.32
N GLY A 21 -0.45 9.16 -4.85
CA GLY A 21 0.29 8.20 -4.02
C GLY A 21 1.25 8.87 -3.07
N GLU A 22 1.96 9.89 -3.53
CA GLU A 22 2.85 10.67 -2.68
C GLU A 22 2.08 11.37 -1.57
N ARG A 23 0.93 11.97 -1.89
CA ARG A 23 0.08 12.62 -0.89
C ARG A 23 -0.42 11.64 0.16
N ALA A 24 -0.86 10.48 -0.27
CA ALA A 24 -1.33 9.44 0.66
C ALA A 24 -0.20 8.95 1.56
N PHE A 25 0.99 8.76 1.00
CA PHE A 25 2.14 8.33 1.77
C PHE A 25 2.57 9.38 2.81
N LEU A 26 2.50 10.65 2.43
CA LEU A 26 2.77 11.75 3.36
C LEU A 26 1.83 11.71 4.56
N LEU A 27 0.54 11.45 4.33
CA LEU A 27 -0.43 11.29 5.42
C LEU A 27 -0.03 10.14 6.36
N ALA A 28 0.46 9.03 5.80
CA ALA A 28 0.93 7.90 6.61
C ALA A 28 2.16 8.30 7.44
N GLN A 29 3.10 9.04 6.84
CA GLN A 29 4.28 9.55 7.55
C GLN A 29 3.91 10.49 8.68
N GLN A 30 2.84 11.26 8.50
CA GLN A 30 2.31 12.17 9.51
C GLN A 30 1.46 11.46 10.58
N LYS A 31 1.35 10.13 10.47
CA LYS A 31 0.57 9.31 11.39
C LYS A 31 -0.91 9.68 11.45
N ARG A 32 -1.47 10.13 10.34
CA ARG A 32 -2.90 10.41 10.23
C ARG A 32 -3.73 9.13 10.28
N PHE A 33 -3.12 8.01 9.93
CA PHE A 33 -3.65 6.67 10.09
C PHE A 33 -2.47 5.71 10.25
N ASP A 34 -2.76 4.46 10.61
CA ASP A 34 -1.74 3.43 10.82
C ASP A 34 -1.53 2.67 9.52
N LEU A 35 -0.39 2.89 8.88
CA LEU A 35 -0.04 2.17 7.66
C LEU A 35 0.47 0.78 8.00
N CYS A 36 -0.10 -0.23 7.35
CA CYS A 36 0.24 -1.64 7.54
C CYS A 36 0.86 -2.19 6.26
N THR A 37 1.93 -2.94 6.38
CA THR A 37 2.58 -3.57 5.24
C THR A 37 3.12 -4.94 5.66
N SER A 38 3.78 -5.64 4.74
CA SER A 38 4.39 -6.95 4.99
C SER A 38 5.67 -7.07 4.19
N VAL A 39 6.49 -8.06 4.53
CA VAL A 39 7.72 -8.33 3.78
C VAL A 39 7.39 -8.63 2.32
N SER A 40 6.30 -9.37 2.05
CA SER A 40 5.89 -9.67 0.67
C SER A 40 5.58 -8.41 -0.13
N ILE A 41 4.89 -7.44 0.48
CA ILE A 41 4.58 -6.16 -0.18
C ILE A 41 5.86 -5.37 -0.42
N LEU A 42 6.75 -5.31 0.57
CA LEU A 42 8.03 -4.62 0.44
C LEU A 42 8.89 -5.23 -0.67
N THR A 43 8.93 -6.56 -0.74
CA THR A 43 9.69 -7.30 -1.75
C THR A 43 9.15 -7.00 -3.15
N GLU A 44 7.84 -7.02 -3.32
CA GLU A 44 7.21 -6.71 -4.61
C GLU A 44 7.45 -5.25 -5.02
N THR A 45 7.38 -4.35 -4.05
CA THR A 45 7.70 -2.93 -4.30
C THR A 45 9.12 -2.78 -4.83
N ALA A 46 10.10 -3.41 -4.16
CA ALA A 46 11.49 -3.37 -4.60
C ALA A 46 11.67 -3.96 -6.00
N ARG A 47 11.02 -5.08 -6.26
CA ARG A 47 11.09 -5.77 -7.56
C ARG A 47 10.59 -4.85 -8.68
N ASN A 48 9.46 -4.17 -8.47
CA ASN A 48 8.88 -3.27 -9.46
C ASN A 48 9.72 -2.00 -9.64
N LEU A 49 10.24 -1.44 -8.55
CA LEU A 49 11.12 -0.27 -8.65
C LEU A 49 12.36 -0.58 -9.49
N ARG A 50 12.93 -1.78 -9.31
CA ARG A 50 14.11 -2.20 -10.08
C ARG A 50 13.76 -2.57 -11.51
N GLY A 51 12.76 -3.42 -11.71
CA GLY A 51 12.49 -4.03 -13.01
C GLY A 51 11.71 -3.13 -13.96
N LYS A 52 10.70 -2.42 -13.47
CA LYS A 52 9.83 -1.60 -14.31
C LYS A 52 10.28 -0.15 -14.39
N PHE A 53 10.91 0.36 -13.34
CA PHE A 53 11.26 1.78 -13.23
C PHE A 53 12.76 2.01 -13.17
N ASN A 54 13.54 0.95 -13.30
CA ASN A 54 14.99 1.01 -13.41
C ASN A 54 15.67 1.86 -12.32
N GLN A 55 15.13 1.81 -11.11
CA GLN A 55 15.68 2.54 -9.98
C GLN A 55 16.99 1.92 -9.52
N ALA A 56 17.92 2.76 -9.07
CA ALA A 56 19.18 2.29 -8.48
C ALA A 56 18.94 1.64 -7.12
N ASP A 57 19.83 0.72 -6.74
CA ASP A 57 19.73 0.02 -5.47
C ASP A 57 19.66 0.96 -4.28
N GLU A 58 20.40 2.08 -4.32
CA GLU A 58 20.37 3.07 -3.25
C GLU A 58 19.01 3.72 -3.10
N ASP A 59 18.35 4.03 -4.22
CA ASP A 59 17.01 4.63 -4.21
C ASP A 59 15.98 3.64 -3.71
N ILE A 60 16.10 2.38 -4.11
CA ILE A 60 15.20 1.31 -3.64
C ILE A 60 15.35 1.12 -2.13
N THR A 61 16.58 1.04 -1.64
CA THR A 61 16.86 0.90 -0.21
C THR A 61 16.27 2.07 0.58
N GLY A 62 16.45 3.28 0.07
CA GLY A 62 15.89 4.48 0.69
C GLY A 62 14.38 4.46 0.77
N ALA A 63 13.73 4.05 -0.33
CA ALA A 63 12.26 3.93 -0.36
C ALA A 63 11.76 2.91 0.66
N LEU A 64 12.37 1.72 0.70
CA LEU A 64 11.96 0.67 1.65
C LEU A 64 12.14 1.11 3.09
N LYS A 65 13.21 1.85 3.39
CA LYS A 65 13.41 2.39 4.74
C LYS A 65 12.32 3.36 5.13
N LEU A 66 11.94 4.25 4.22
CA LEU A 66 10.87 5.22 4.48
C LEU A 66 9.52 4.51 4.68
N ILE A 67 9.21 3.52 3.85
CA ILE A 67 7.97 2.75 4.01
C ILE A 67 7.97 2.03 5.36
N SER A 68 9.07 1.37 5.71
CA SER A 68 9.18 0.62 6.96
C SER A 68 9.03 1.52 8.18
N ARG A 69 9.58 2.73 8.14
CA ARG A 69 9.46 3.70 9.24
C ARG A 69 8.06 4.25 9.38
N ALA A 70 7.34 4.38 8.27
CA ALA A 70 5.97 4.93 8.26
C ALA A 70 4.92 3.88 8.59
N SER A 71 5.29 2.61 8.68
CA SER A 71 4.33 1.51 8.76
C SER A 71 4.67 0.54 9.88
N THR A 72 3.70 -0.34 10.18
CA THR A 72 3.95 -1.54 10.96
C THR A 72 4.02 -2.70 9.99
N VAL A 73 5.07 -3.51 10.10
CA VAL A 73 5.29 -4.67 9.23
C VAL A 73 4.66 -5.89 9.88
N TYR A 74 3.65 -6.45 9.25
CA TYR A 74 2.93 -7.62 9.74
C TYR A 74 3.48 -8.89 9.09
N LYS A 75 3.33 -10.00 9.80
CA LYS A 75 3.73 -11.31 9.32
C LYS A 75 2.48 -12.17 9.18
N PRO A 76 1.91 -12.28 7.97
CA PRO A 76 0.71 -13.09 7.76
C PRO A 76 0.95 -14.57 8.08
N SER A 77 -0.02 -15.19 8.71
CA SER A 77 0.02 -16.63 9.02
C SER A 77 -0.93 -17.43 8.12
N VAL A 78 -1.84 -16.74 7.42
CA VAL A 78 -2.82 -17.38 6.55
C VAL A 78 -2.43 -17.13 5.10
N ARG A 79 -2.47 -18.18 4.30
CA ARG A 79 -2.22 -18.08 2.86
C ARG A 79 -3.53 -17.84 2.14
N VAL A 80 -3.58 -16.79 1.33
CA VAL A 80 -4.76 -16.44 0.52
C VAL A 80 -4.45 -16.71 -0.94
N ASP A 81 -5.41 -17.34 -1.63
CA ASP A 81 -5.27 -17.67 -3.05
C ASP A 81 -6.63 -17.54 -3.72
N VAL A 82 -7.18 -16.34 -3.71
CA VAL A 82 -8.50 -16.05 -4.28
C VAL A 82 -8.44 -15.22 -5.55
N LEU A 83 -7.30 -14.59 -5.82
CA LEU A 83 -7.08 -13.79 -7.02
C LEU A 83 -6.02 -14.45 -7.89
N ALA A 84 -6.12 -14.23 -9.22
CA ALA A 84 -5.19 -14.83 -10.17
C ALA A 84 -3.75 -14.31 -9.99
N ASP A 85 -3.61 -13.04 -9.62
CA ASP A 85 -2.32 -12.38 -9.47
C ASP A 85 -1.80 -12.60 -8.04
N ALA A 86 -0.67 -13.30 -7.90
CA ALA A 86 -0.13 -13.63 -6.59
C ALA A 86 0.15 -12.41 -5.70
N PRO A 87 0.73 -11.31 -6.23
CA PRO A 87 0.93 -10.11 -5.41
C PRO A 87 -0.35 -9.54 -4.82
N ASP A 88 -1.48 -9.63 -5.53
CA ASP A 88 -2.76 -9.14 -5.02
C ASP A 88 -3.20 -9.95 -3.80
N ASN A 89 -2.97 -11.25 -3.81
CA ASN A 89 -3.27 -12.12 -2.67
C ASN A 89 -2.45 -11.73 -1.44
N ARG A 90 -1.23 -11.27 -1.64
CA ARG A 90 -0.36 -10.82 -0.53
C ARG A 90 -0.91 -9.57 0.15
N ILE A 91 -1.59 -8.71 -0.61
CA ILE A 91 -2.28 -7.55 -0.05
C ILE A 91 -3.40 -8.01 0.89
N LEU A 92 -4.20 -8.98 0.45
CA LEU A 92 -5.29 -9.54 1.26
C LEU A 92 -4.77 -10.20 2.54
N GLU A 93 -3.67 -10.93 2.44
CA GLU A 93 -3.04 -11.57 3.60
C GLU A 93 -2.59 -10.54 4.64
N CYS A 94 -2.01 -9.45 4.18
CA CYS A 94 -1.57 -8.38 5.07
C CYS A 94 -2.77 -7.75 5.79
N ALA A 95 -3.85 -7.51 5.06
CA ALA A 95 -5.06 -6.93 5.64
C ALA A 95 -5.65 -7.84 6.74
N LEU A 96 -5.65 -9.14 6.51
CA LEU A 96 -6.10 -10.10 7.53
C LEU A 96 -5.20 -10.07 8.76
N ALA A 97 -3.89 -10.13 8.55
CA ALA A 97 -2.93 -10.15 9.65
C ALA A 97 -3.00 -8.89 10.51
N ALA A 98 -3.22 -7.76 9.88
CA ALA A 98 -3.28 -6.47 10.56
C ALA A 98 -4.64 -6.18 11.19
N GLY A 99 -5.70 -6.87 10.77
CA GLY A 99 -7.06 -6.47 11.11
C GLY A 99 -7.36 -5.10 10.52
N ALA A 100 -7.02 -4.91 9.24
CA ALA A 100 -7.09 -3.60 8.61
C ALA A 100 -8.51 -3.09 8.49
N TYR A 101 -8.66 -1.77 8.63
CA TYR A 101 -9.94 -1.08 8.41
C TYR A 101 -10.22 -0.91 6.93
N LEU A 102 -9.20 -0.64 6.12
CA LEU A 102 -9.32 -0.42 4.68
C LEU A 102 -8.13 -1.01 3.94
N ILE A 103 -8.38 -1.41 2.68
CA ILE A 103 -7.35 -1.67 1.69
C ILE A 103 -7.47 -0.57 0.64
N VAL A 104 -6.36 0.06 0.30
CA VAL A 104 -6.31 1.15 -0.68
C VAL A 104 -5.52 0.70 -1.89
N THR A 105 -6.14 0.78 -3.07
CA THR A 105 -5.54 0.26 -4.31
C THR A 105 -6.03 1.01 -5.53
N GLY A 106 -5.27 0.92 -6.62
CA GLY A 106 -5.72 1.32 -7.94
C GLY A 106 -5.93 0.13 -8.87
N ASP A 107 -5.71 -1.08 -8.37
CA ASP A 107 -5.80 -2.30 -9.18
C ASP A 107 -7.26 -2.72 -9.39
N ARG A 108 -7.62 -2.95 -10.66
CA ARG A 108 -8.99 -3.31 -11.03
C ARG A 108 -9.46 -4.62 -10.41
N HIS A 109 -8.56 -5.60 -10.30
CA HIS A 109 -8.93 -6.92 -9.80
C HIS A 109 -9.22 -6.87 -8.30
N LEU A 110 -8.43 -6.11 -7.53
CA LEU A 110 -8.71 -5.88 -6.12
C LEU A 110 -9.99 -5.07 -5.94
N LEU A 111 -10.17 -4.00 -6.71
CA LEU A 111 -11.37 -3.16 -6.62
C LEU A 111 -12.65 -3.92 -6.95
N LYS A 112 -12.59 -4.90 -7.85
CA LYS A 112 -13.73 -5.74 -8.19
C LYS A 112 -14.27 -6.52 -7.01
N LEU A 113 -13.42 -6.87 -6.04
CA LEU A 113 -13.86 -7.56 -4.82
C LEU A 113 -14.74 -6.67 -3.95
N LYS A 114 -14.60 -5.34 -4.06
CA LYS A 114 -15.27 -4.33 -3.24
C LYS A 114 -14.93 -4.42 -1.76
N LYS A 115 -14.84 -5.60 -1.22
CA LYS A 115 -14.37 -5.88 0.13
C LYS A 115 -13.80 -7.29 0.16
N TYR A 116 -12.90 -7.54 1.09
CA TYR A 116 -12.42 -8.88 1.38
C TYR A 116 -12.76 -9.19 2.83
N GLN A 117 -13.61 -10.21 3.03
CA GLN A 117 -14.24 -10.46 4.32
C GLN A 117 -14.91 -9.15 4.78
N ASP A 118 -14.51 -8.59 5.92
CA ASP A 118 -15.12 -7.37 6.43
C ASP A 118 -14.34 -6.10 6.10
N THR A 119 -13.27 -6.21 5.29
CA THR A 119 -12.40 -5.08 4.99
C THR A 119 -12.75 -4.48 3.63
N PRO A 120 -13.28 -3.25 3.59
CA PRO A 120 -13.55 -2.57 2.31
C PRO A 120 -12.27 -2.30 1.53
N ILE A 121 -12.41 -2.32 0.20
CA ILE A 121 -11.32 -2.00 -0.73
C ILE A 121 -11.72 -0.73 -1.48
N ILE A 122 -10.91 0.32 -1.33
CA ILE A 122 -11.23 1.64 -1.88
C ILE A 122 -10.11 2.15 -2.78
N ARG A 123 -10.45 3.15 -3.57
CA ARG A 123 -9.48 3.84 -4.42
C ARG A 123 -8.72 4.89 -3.64
N LEU A 124 -7.57 5.24 -4.16
CA LEU A 124 -6.73 6.29 -3.58
C LEU A 124 -7.47 7.62 -3.47
N ALA A 125 -8.26 7.98 -4.49
CA ALA A 125 -9.06 9.21 -4.44
C ALA A 125 -10.06 9.21 -3.29
N ASP A 126 -10.64 8.06 -2.97
CA ASP A 126 -11.59 7.93 -1.85
C ASP A 126 -10.88 8.15 -0.52
N LEU A 127 -9.67 7.58 -0.37
CA LEU A 127 -8.86 7.80 0.83
C LEU A 127 -8.58 9.29 1.02
N LEU A 128 -8.15 9.97 -0.03
CA LEU A 128 -7.77 11.37 0.07
C LEU A 128 -8.94 12.27 0.41
N ARG A 129 -10.17 11.89 0.04
CA ARG A 129 -11.37 12.63 0.46
C ARG A 129 -11.64 12.53 1.96
N MET A 130 -11.14 11.46 2.60
CA MET A 130 -11.27 11.30 4.06
C MET A 130 -10.34 12.25 4.82
N PHE A 131 -9.31 12.78 4.15
CA PHE A 131 -8.31 13.66 4.76
C PHE A 131 -8.16 14.93 3.90
N PRO A 132 -9.18 15.79 3.89
CA PRO A 132 -9.12 16.98 3.06
C PRO A 132 -8.00 17.92 3.50
N SER A 133 -7.48 18.68 2.53
CA SER A 133 -6.43 19.66 2.78
C SER A 133 -6.92 20.73 3.76
N GLU A 134 -6.10 21.03 4.78
CA GLU A 134 -6.42 22.06 5.76
C GLU A 134 -6.06 23.47 5.27
N SER A 135 -5.38 23.57 4.13
CA SER A 135 -5.03 24.86 3.58
C SER A 135 -6.31 25.56 3.12
N GLY A 136 -6.73 26.48 3.89
CA GLY A 136 -7.88 27.30 3.55
C GLY A 136 -7.64 28.11 2.30
#